data_25ab5fd1234bbac9b346a608d75b3c5e
#
_entry.id   25ab5fd1234bbac9b346a608d75b3c5e
#
_cell.length_a   1.000
_cell.length_b   1.000
_cell.length_c   1.000
_cell.angle_alpha   90.00
_cell.angle_beta   90.00
_cell.angle_gamma   90.00
#
_symmetry.space_group_name_H-M   'P 1'
#
loop_
_entity.id
_entity.type
_entity.pdbx_description
1 polymer ?
#
loop_
_entity_poly.entity_id
_entity_poly.type
_entity_poly.pdbx_seq_one_letter_code
_entity_poly.pdbx_strand_id
1 'polypeptide(L)'
;MEGNLLAFSDVMGTIGAVLLAILILLAMITVHEFGHYLAGRLFHFKINEFAVGFGPALFKKRKKNGELFSVRAVPLGGYCAFEGEEGDAIHPDAFNNKKPWQRIIVLLAGAFMNYLLALVLLLISFFGFGQLLVMTYRVDDAQTTES
;
A
#
# COMPACT_ATOMS: atom_id res chain seq x y z
N MET A 1 38.11 12.26 -16.61
CA MET A 1 37.34 11.01 -16.60
C MET A 1 36.61 10.77 -15.30
N GLU A 2 37.19 11.05 -14.15
CA GLU A 2 36.58 10.84 -12.83
C GLU A 2 35.26 11.64 -12.62
N GLY A 3 35.19 12.89 -13.05
CA GLY A 3 33.99 13.70 -12.91
C GLY A 3 32.75 13.14 -13.64
N ASN A 4 32.93 12.48 -14.77
CA ASN A 4 31.82 11.85 -15.51
C ASN A 4 31.32 10.56 -14.84
N LEU A 5 32.19 9.82 -14.17
CA LEU A 5 31.83 8.62 -13.41
C LEU A 5 31.06 8.96 -12.15
N LEU A 6 31.44 10.02 -11.42
CA LEU A 6 30.69 10.51 -10.25
C LEU A 6 29.30 11.00 -10.65
N ALA A 7 29.19 11.82 -11.71
CA ALA A 7 27.90 12.28 -12.20
C ALA A 7 26.99 11.13 -12.67
N PHE A 8 27.56 10.07 -13.27
CA PHE A 8 26.80 8.89 -13.67
C PHE A 8 26.29 8.09 -12.45
N SER A 9 27.13 7.91 -11.42
CA SER A 9 26.71 7.23 -10.17
C SER A 9 25.60 7.97 -9.45
N ASP A 10 25.64 9.31 -9.40
CA ASP A 10 24.62 10.15 -8.77
C ASP A 10 23.28 10.08 -9.53
N VAL A 11 23.33 10.09 -10.86
CA VAL A 11 22.12 9.91 -11.70
C VAL A 11 21.51 8.51 -11.49
N MET A 12 22.32 7.46 -11.47
CA MET A 12 21.82 6.11 -11.22
C MET A 12 21.24 5.95 -9.81
N GLY A 13 21.89 6.55 -8.81
CA GLY A 13 21.37 6.59 -7.43
C GLY A 13 20.02 7.31 -7.35
N THR A 14 19.88 8.44 -8.01
CA THR A 14 18.62 9.20 -8.08
C THR A 14 17.50 8.40 -8.75
N ILE A 15 17.78 7.76 -9.88
CA ILE A 15 16.79 6.89 -10.57
C ILE A 15 16.37 5.75 -9.65
N GLY A 16 17.33 5.08 -9.00
CA GLY A 16 17.04 4.00 -8.05
C GLY A 16 16.15 4.46 -6.90
N ALA A 17 16.44 5.63 -6.31
CA ALA A 17 15.63 6.22 -5.24
C ALA A 17 14.20 6.54 -5.70
N VAL A 18 14.03 7.10 -6.89
CA VAL A 18 12.70 7.39 -7.47
C VAL A 18 11.91 6.10 -7.71
N LEU A 19 12.53 5.08 -8.29
CA LEU A 19 11.87 3.79 -8.50
C LEU A 19 11.46 3.13 -7.18
N LEU A 20 12.31 3.18 -6.16
CA LEU A 20 12.00 2.69 -4.83
C LEU A 20 10.83 3.45 -4.20
N ALA A 21 10.80 4.77 -4.32
CA ALA A 21 9.70 5.60 -3.83
C ALA A 21 8.37 5.25 -4.50
N ILE A 22 8.37 5.04 -5.81
CA ILE A 22 7.18 4.59 -6.57
C ILE A 22 6.73 3.21 -6.10
N LEU A 23 7.65 2.28 -5.86
CA LEU A 23 7.34 0.94 -5.38
C LEU A 23 6.71 0.97 -3.97
N ILE A 24 7.27 1.78 -3.06
CA ILE A 24 6.72 1.97 -1.71
C ILE A 24 5.32 2.57 -1.78
N LEU A 25 5.13 3.60 -2.60
CA LEU A 25 3.83 4.23 -2.81
C LEU A 25 2.79 3.23 -3.33
N LEU A 26 3.16 2.44 -4.35
CA LEU A 26 2.30 1.39 -4.89
C LEU A 26 1.92 0.36 -3.84
N ALA A 27 2.89 -0.07 -3.01
CA ALA A 27 2.64 -1.02 -1.93
C ALA A 27 1.66 -0.44 -0.89
N MET A 28 1.86 0.82 -0.47
CA MET A 28 0.97 1.51 0.49
C MET A 28 -0.45 1.64 -0.04
N ILE A 29 -0.62 2.05 -1.31
CA ILE A 29 -1.94 2.16 -1.93
C ILE A 29 -2.58 0.77 -2.06
N THR A 30 -1.83 -0.24 -2.48
CA THR A 30 -2.36 -1.60 -2.61
C THR A 30 -2.84 -2.16 -1.26
N VAL A 31 -2.11 -1.90 -0.17
CA VAL A 31 -2.52 -2.30 1.19
C VAL A 31 -3.77 -1.53 1.63
N HIS A 32 -3.87 -0.23 1.29
CA HIS A 32 -5.06 0.58 1.54
C HIS A 32 -6.30 0.00 0.85
N GLU A 33 -6.21 -0.23 -0.46
CA GLU A 33 -7.31 -0.82 -1.26
C GLU A 33 -7.67 -2.23 -0.78
N PHE A 34 -6.67 -2.99 -0.33
CA PHE A 34 -6.88 -4.31 0.25
C PHE A 34 -7.70 -4.24 1.56
N GLY A 35 -7.58 -3.16 2.32
CA GLY A 35 -8.45 -2.89 3.48
C GLY A 35 -9.92 -2.80 3.09
N HIS A 36 -10.26 -1.99 2.08
CA HIS A 36 -11.61 -1.89 1.53
C HIS A 36 -12.12 -3.25 1.03
N TYR A 37 -11.26 -3.97 0.31
CA TYR A 37 -11.56 -5.30 -0.20
C TYR A 37 -11.90 -6.29 0.92
N LEU A 38 -11.09 -6.37 1.99
CA LEU A 38 -11.33 -7.28 3.12
C LEU A 38 -12.62 -6.95 3.86
N ALA A 39 -12.85 -5.68 4.18
CA ALA A 39 -14.07 -5.25 4.84
C ALA A 39 -15.30 -5.46 3.95
N GLY A 40 -15.20 -5.17 2.65
CA GLY A 40 -16.25 -5.46 1.69
C GLY A 40 -16.60 -6.93 1.62
N ARG A 41 -15.61 -7.82 1.64
CA ARG A 41 -15.82 -9.28 1.71
C ARG A 41 -16.46 -9.71 3.01
N LEU A 42 -16.03 -9.15 4.13
CA LEU A 42 -16.57 -9.47 5.46
C LEU A 42 -18.07 -9.15 5.58
N PHE A 43 -18.50 -8.01 5.02
CA PHE A 43 -19.90 -7.58 5.04
C PHE A 43 -20.68 -7.99 3.78
N HIS A 44 -20.12 -8.87 2.94
CA HIS A 44 -20.77 -9.39 1.73
C HIS A 44 -21.20 -8.28 0.74
N PHE A 45 -20.35 -7.27 0.54
CA PHE A 45 -20.54 -6.30 -0.52
C PHE A 45 -20.27 -6.94 -1.89
N LYS A 46 -21.01 -6.52 -2.88
CA LYS A 46 -20.74 -6.90 -4.28
C LYS A 46 -19.55 -6.12 -4.79
N ILE A 47 -18.40 -6.80 -4.92
CA ILE A 47 -17.16 -6.24 -5.46
C ILE A 47 -17.13 -6.54 -6.96
N ASN A 48 -16.99 -5.51 -7.77
CA ASN A 48 -16.89 -5.62 -9.24
C ASN A 48 -15.43 -5.86 -9.65
N GLU A 49 -14.52 -5.03 -9.13
CA GLU A 49 -13.10 -5.12 -9.50
C GLU A 49 -12.19 -4.72 -8.33
N PHE A 50 -11.09 -5.45 -8.18
CA PHE A 50 -9.93 -5.04 -7.41
C PHE A 50 -8.76 -4.85 -8.37
N ALA A 51 -8.25 -3.63 -8.48
CA ALA A 51 -7.21 -3.25 -9.43
C ALA A 51 -5.97 -2.69 -8.74
N VAL A 52 -4.80 -3.16 -9.17
CA VAL A 52 -3.48 -2.59 -8.80
C VAL A 52 -2.96 -1.80 -9.99
N GLY A 53 -2.74 -0.50 -9.82
CA GLY A 53 -2.37 0.42 -10.88
C GLY A 53 -3.55 1.03 -11.61
N PHE A 54 -3.24 1.91 -12.59
CA PHE A 54 -4.19 2.57 -13.49
C PHE A 54 -3.86 2.29 -14.96
N GLY A 55 -4.74 2.73 -15.86
CA GLY A 55 -4.56 2.62 -17.30
C GLY A 55 -4.93 1.25 -17.87
N PRO A 56 -4.35 0.85 -19.01
CA PRO A 56 -4.66 -0.43 -19.66
C PRO A 56 -4.24 -1.61 -18.79
N ALA A 57 -5.09 -2.63 -18.72
CA ALA A 57 -4.79 -3.81 -17.92
C ALA A 57 -3.78 -4.71 -18.63
N LEU A 58 -2.68 -4.98 -17.94
CA LEU A 58 -1.66 -5.95 -18.37
C LEU A 58 -2.08 -7.38 -18.06
N PHE A 59 -2.78 -7.56 -16.94
CA PHE A 59 -3.30 -8.85 -16.51
C PHE A 59 -4.71 -8.69 -15.96
N LYS A 60 -5.62 -9.61 -16.33
CA LYS A 60 -6.99 -9.69 -15.82
C LYS A 60 -7.34 -11.14 -15.48
N LYS A 61 -7.92 -11.34 -14.30
CA LYS A 61 -8.44 -12.64 -13.88
C LYS A 61 -9.83 -12.48 -13.26
N ARG A 62 -10.82 -13.12 -13.89
CA ARG A 62 -12.18 -13.16 -13.33
C ARG A 62 -12.32 -14.36 -12.41
N LYS A 63 -12.78 -14.12 -11.18
CA LYS A 63 -13.10 -15.16 -10.21
C LYS A 63 -14.46 -15.78 -10.51
N LYS A 64 -14.73 -16.97 -9.96
CA LYS A 64 -16.02 -17.68 -10.13
C LYS A 64 -17.23 -16.87 -9.63
N ASN A 65 -17.06 -15.99 -8.67
CA ASN A 65 -18.09 -15.09 -8.12
C ASN A 65 -18.35 -13.84 -8.99
N GLY A 66 -17.72 -13.74 -10.17
CA GLY A 66 -17.85 -12.61 -11.11
C GLY A 66 -16.89 -11.44 -10.84
N GLU A 67 -16.21 -11.41 -9.70
CA GLU A 67 -15.24 -10.38 -9.31
C GLU A 67 -14.02 -10.39 -10.24
N LEU A 68 -13.58 -9.22 -10.69
CA LEU A 68 -12.41 -9.04 -11.53
C LEU A 68 -11.20 -8.64 -10.68
N PHE A 69 -10.10 -9.35 -10.84
CA PHE A 69 -8.78 -8.91 -10.36
C PHE A 69 -7.95 -8.44 -11.55
N SER A 70 -7.36 -7.25 -11.47
CA SER A 70 -6.53 -6.72 -12.56
C SER A 70 -5.24 -6.08 -12.05
N VAL A 71 -4.19 -6.19 -12.87
CA VAL A 71 -2.94 -5.46 -12.73
C VAL A 71 -2.80 -4.56 -13.96
N ARG A 72 -2.56 -3.27 -13.75
CA ARG A 72 -2.57 -2.25 -14.78
C ARG A 72 -1.19 -1.64 -15.01
N ALA A 73 -0.99 -0.99 -16.15
CA ALA A 73 0.32 -0.57 -16.63
C ALA A 73 0.96 0.57 -15.82
N VAL A 74 0.16 1.45 -15.22
CA VAL A 74 0.67 2.61 -14.48
C VAL A 74 0.66 2.31 -12.98
N PRO A 75 1.84 2.14 -12.34
CA PRO A 75 1.95 1.71 -10.94
C PRO A 75 1.78 2.87 -9.94
N LEU A 76 0.89 3.81 -10.22
CA LEU A 76 0.68 5.01 -9.39
C LEU A 76 -0.70 5.01 -8.71
N GLY A 77 -1.21 3.84 -8.34
CA GLY A 77 -2.50 3.77 -7.69
C GLY A 77 -3.11 2.38 -7.66
N GLY A 78 -4.41 2.34 -7.40
CA GLY A 78 -5.23 1.15 -7.38
C GLY A 78 -6.66 1.53 -7.04
N TYR A 79 -7.57 0.58 -7.06
CA TYR A 79 -8.94 0.78 -6.60
C TYR A 79 -9.64 -0.53 -6.27
N CYS A 80 -10.62 -0.45 -5.37
CA CYS A 80 -11.58 -1.50 -5.07
C CYS A 80 -12.98 -0.98 -5.42
N ALA A 81 -13.52 -1.39 -6.56
CA ALA A 81 -14.82 -0.92 -7.05
C ALA A 81 -15.95 -1.79 -6.52
N PHE A 82 -16.91 -1.16 -5.84
CA PHE A 82 -18.14 -1.80 -5.40
C PHE A 82 -19.29 -1.50 -6.37
N GLU A 83 -20.21 -2.46 -6.56
CA GLU A 83 -21.41 -2.21 -7.34
C GLU A 83 -22.32 -1.20 -6.61
N GLY A 84 -22.85 -0.22 -7.35
CA GLY A 84 -23.76 0.79 -6.81
C GLY A 84 -23.07 1.89 -6.01
N GLU A 85 -21.76 2.05 -6.12
CA GLU A 85 -21.03 3.14 -5.46
C GLU A 85 -21.26 4.48 -6.19
N GLU A 86 -21.23 4.47 -7.53
CA GLU A 86 -21.37 5.66 -8.37
C GLU A 86 -22.65 5.64 -9.23
N GLY A 87 -23.59 4.71 -9.00
CA GLY A 87 -24.76 4.57 -9.87
C GLY A 87 -25.87 3.71 -9.30
N ASP A 88 -26.70 3.18 -10.18
CA ASP A 88 -27.83 2.34 -9.80
C ASP A 88 -27.38 1.02 -9.16
N ALA A 89 -27.96 0.72 -8.02
CA ALA A 89 -27.71 -0.50 -7.26
C ALA A 89 -28.66 -1.61 -7.73
N ILE A 90 -28.24 -2.42 -8.69
CA ILE A 90 -29.05 -3.52 -9.24
C ILE A 90 -28.99 -4.75 -8.32
N HIS A 91 -27.80 -5.04 -7.75
CA HIS A 91 -27.62 -6.19 -6.89
C HIS A 91 -28.07 -5.91 -5.44
N PRO A 92 -28.70 -6.86 -4.73
CA PRO A 92 -29.09 -6.68 -3.32
C PRO A 92 -27.91 -6.33 -2.42
N ASP A 93 -26.71 -6.84 -2.72
CA ASP A 93 -25.46 -6.59 -1.99
C ASP A 93 -24.66 -5.40 -2.53
N ALA A 94 -25.25 -4.54 -3.36
CA ALA A 94 -24.63 -3.32 -3.84
C ALA A 94 -24.35 -2.34 -2.68
N PHE A 95 -23.34 -1.49 -2.85
CA PHE A 95 -22.85 -0.57 -1.81
C PHE A 95 -23.98 0.31 -1.22
N ASN A 96 -24.82 0.89 -2.09
CA ASN A 96 -25.92 1.76 -1.67
C ASN A 96 -27.07 1.02 -0.95
N ASN A 97 -27.19 -0.30 -1.13
CA ASN A 97 -28.21 -1.13 -0.48
C ASN A 97 -27.79 -1.61 0.92
N LYS A 98 -26.53 -1.45 1.28
CA LYS A 98 -26.01 -1.84 2.60
C LYS A 98 -26.30 -0.80 3.68
N LYS A 99 -26.31 -1.24 4.94
CA LYS A 99 -26.54 -0.37 6.10
C LYS A 99 -25.46 0.71 6.19
N PRO A 100 -25.78 1.95 6.57
CA PRO A 100 -24.82 3.05 6.62
C PRO A 100 -23.56 2.75 7.44
N TRP A 101 -23.69 2.10 8.60
CA TRP A 101 -22.55 1.75 9.43
C TRP A 101 -21.58 0.74 8.74
N GLN A 102 -22.09 -0.19 7.93
CA GLN A 102 -21.25 -1.12 7.16
C GLN A 102 -20.46 -0.37 6.10
N ARG A 103 -21.08 0.60 5.42
CA ARG A 103 -20.40 1.47 4.45
C ARG A 103 -19.29 2.28 5.11
N ILE A 104 -19.55 2.86 6.28
CA ILE A 104 -18.56 3.61 7.05
C ILE A 104 -17.36 2.70 7.40
N ILE A 105 -17.59 1.49 7.89
CA ILE A 105 -16.49 0.56 8.23
C ILE A 105 -15.68 0.22 6.97
N VAL A 106 -16.32 -0.04 5.84
CA VAL A 106 -15.61 -0.32 4.58
C VAL A 106 -14.75 0.88 4.17
N LEU A 107 -15.29 2.11 4.25
CA LEU A 107 -14.54 3.33 3.89
C LEU A 107 -13.36 3.59 4.84
N LEU A 108 -13.48 3.28 6.12
CA LEU A 108 -12.40 3.44 7.10
C LEU A 108 -11.35 2.32 7.04
N ALA A 109 -11.70 1.16 6.49
CA ALA A 109 -10.85 -0.02 6.49
C ALA A 109 -9.53 0.18 5.71
N GLY A 110 -9.54 0.99 4.65
CA GLY A 110 -8.33 1.34 3.91
C GLY A 110 -7.31 2.08 4.78
N ALA A 111 -7.76 3.14 5.46
CA ALA A 111 -6.91 3.89 6.39
C ALA A 111 -6.42 3.02 7.55
N PHE A 112 -7.29 2.17 8.10
CA PHE A 112 -6.94 1.22 9.17
C PHE A 112 -5.81 0.27 8.74
N MET A 113 -5.86 -0.26 7.52
CA MET A 113 -4.80 -1.14 7.00
C MET A 113 -3.46 -0.42 6.85
N ASN A 114 -3.46 0.86 6.48
CA ASN A 114 -2.23 1.65 6.45
C ASN A 114 -1.66 1.89 7.86
N TYR A 115 -2.51 2.12 8.86
CA TYR A 115 -2.09 2.18 10.27
C TYR A 115 -1.46 0.86 10.74
N LEU A 116 -2.08 -0.26 10.38
CA LEU A 116 -1.56 -1.59 10.71
C LEU A 116 -0.21 -1.84 10.04
N LEU A 117 -0.07 -1.47 8.77
CA LEU A 117 1.20 -1.54 8.04
C LEU A 117 2.28 -0.70 8.73
N ALA A 118 1.97 0.56 9.10
CA ALA A 118 2.90 1.44 9.79
C ALA A 118 3.35 0.87 11.14
N LEU A 119 2.43 0.28 11.92
CA LEU A 119 2.73 -0.39 13.17
C LEU A 119 3.68 -1.57 12.97
N VAL A 120 3.42 -2.42 11.97
CA VAL A 120 4.27 -3.58 11.65
C VAL A 120 5.67 -3.11 11.25
N LEU A 121 5.79 -2.09 10.39
CA LEU A 121 7.08 -1.54 9.99
C LEU A 121 7.85 -0.92 11.17
N LEU A 122 7.14 -0.22 12.08
CA LEU A 122 7.73 0.32 13.30
C LEU A 122 8.28 -0.80 14.21
N LEU A 123 7.53 -1.88 14.40
CA LEU A 123 7.98 -3.02 15.20
C LEU A 123 9.19 -3.72 14.56
N ILE A 124 9.18 -3.92 13.24
CA ILE A 124 10.33 -4.48 12.51
C ILE A 124 11.56 -3.56 12.68
N SER A 125 11.38 -2.25 12.54
CA SER A 125 12.45 -1.29 12.72
C SER A 125 12.99 -1.30 14.15
N PHE A 126 12.11 -1.34 15.15
CA PHE A 126 12.50 -1.35 16.56
C PHE A 126 13.27 -2.63 16.94
N PHE A 127 12.75 -3.79 16.57
CA PHE A 127 13.39 -5.08 16.91
C PHE A 127 14.59 -5.40 16.00
N GLY A 128 14.57 -4.96 14.74
CA GLY A 128 15.65 -5.21 13.78
C GLY A 128 16.84 -4.26 13.92
N PHE A 129 16.59 -2.96 14.12
CA PHE A 129 17.63 -1.92 14.09
C PHE A 129 17.80 -1.19 15.42
N GLY A 130 16.82 -1.19 16.31
CA GLY A 130 16.85 -0.46 17.60
C GLY A 130 18.00 -0.87 18.53
N GLN A 131 18.44 -2.11 18.45
CA GLN A 131 19.58 -2.61 19.21
C GLN A 131 20.94 -2.00 18.78
N LEU A 132 21.07 -1.70 17.47
CA LEU A 132 22.31 -1.12 16.93
C LEU A 132 22.48 0.33 17.35
N LEU A 133 21.41 1.11 17.43
CA LEU A 133 21.47 2.52 17.89
C LEU A 133 21.88 2.63 19.35
N VAL A 134 21.38 1.75 20.22
CA VAL A 134 21.75 1.74 21.65
C VAL A 134 23.22 1.37 21.85
N MET A 135 23.77 0.45 21.06
CA MET A 135 25.19 0.09 21.13
C MET A 135 26.11 1.22 20.65
N THR A 136 25.73 1.94 19.60
CA THR A 136 26.53 3.05 19.07
C THR A 136 26.62 4.20 20.08
N TYR A 137 25.52 4.55 20.75
CA TYR A 137 25.53 5.57 21.82
C TYR A 137 26.41 5.17 23.00
N ARG A 138 26.45 3.92 23.39
CA ARG A 138 27.24 3.44 24.51
C ARG A 138 28.76 3.43 24.23
N VAL A 139 29.17 3.26 22.98
CA VAL A 139 30.56 3.31 22.55
C VAL A 139 31.07 4.75 22.53
N ASP A 140 30.28 5.70 22.07
CA ASP A 140 30.64 7.12 22.00
C ASP A 140 30.77 7.72 23.40
N ASP A 141 29.89 7.37 24.35
CA ASP A 141 29.98 7.82 25.75
C ASP A 141 31.23 7.26 26.47
N ALA A 142 31.67 6.07 26.15
CA ALA A 142 32.88 5.48 26.73
C ALA A 142 34.17 6.16 26.23
N GLN A 143 34.20 6.65 24.99
CA GLN A 143 35.36 7.35 24.43
C GLN A 143 35.49 8.80 24.92
N THR A 144 34.40 9.45 25.28
CA THR A 144 34.40 10.83 25.80
C THR A 144 34.79 10.94 27.27
N THR A 145 34.77 9.84 28.02
CA THR A 145 35.21 9.82 29.47
C THR A 145 36.66 9.50 29.66
N GLU A 146 37.43 9.12 28.63
CA GLU A 146 38.87 8.82 28.71
C GLU A 146 39.81 9.91 28.16
N SER A 147 39.30 11.12 27.83
CA SER A 147 40.14 12.24 27.33
C SER A 147 40.24 13.40 28.32
#